data_5aea26b839db345c1fdb59a0aef5a5f4
#
_entry.id   5aea26b839db345c1fdb59a0aef5a5f4
#
_cell.length_a   1.000
_cell.length_b   1.000
_cell.length_c   1.000
_cell.angle_alpha   90.00
_cell.angle_beta   90.00
_cell.angle_gamma   90.00
#
_symmetry.space_group_name_H-M   'P 1'
#
loop_
_entity.id
_entity.type
_entity.pdbx_description
1 polymer ?
#
loop_
_entity_poly.entity_id
_entity_poly.type
_entity_poly.pdbx_seq_one_letter_code
_entity_poly.pdbx_strand_id
1 'polypeptide(L)'
;SSDVCSSDLLNGIVLSSGLQGEYDRRLVILTREQGKITAFAKGVRRPSSQLISKTQLFVMGAFTVYPGRNAYTLINVDAKEYFHELTFDMNKYCYGSYFCEMMSYFTREGDRSADYLNLLFVSLNALKKGLLPVKLIRCVYELKIMDIFGQGLQSFHCPICGSDRLTRIFDPLSGGILCENCRSKAKKSIHISEDARYVLQYINGAMLGNLYNFTVSDSVLEELMMIAKEFLAVYVDRKFNSVEIIESLS
;
A
#
# COMPACT_ATOMS: atom_id res chain seq x y z
N SER A 1 25.01 -12.60 -33.25
CA SER A 1 24.91 -11.43 -32.40
C SER A 1 24.91 -11.89 -30.95
N SER A 2 25.97 -11.57 -30.24
CA SER A 2 26.13 -11.83 -28.83
C SER A 2 25.17 -10.87 -28.08
N ASP A 3 24.03 -11.36 -27.63
CA ASP A 3 23.22 -10.68 -26.66
C ASP A 3 24.07 -10.56 -25.38
N VAL A 4 24.70 -9.41 -25.20
CA VAL A 4 25.30 -9.03 -23.94
C VAL A 4 24.13 -8.84 -22.98
N CYS A 5 23.85 -9.84 -22.16
CA CYS A 5 22.84 -9.81 -21.11
C CYS A 5 23.31 -8.77 -20.09
N SER A 6 22.89 -7.51 -20.28
CA SER A 6 23.20 -6.43 -19.33
C SER A 6 22.36 -6.60 -18.08
N SER A 7 22.95 -6.37 -16.92
CA SER A 7 22.21 -6.29 -15.67
C SER A 7 21.44 -4.98 -15.59
N ASP A 8 20.21 -5.05 -15.08
CA ASP A 8 19.38 -3.87 -14.82
C ASP A 8 19.58 -3.39 -13.38
N LEU A 9 19.59 -2.08 -13.19
CA LEU A 9 19.59 -1.43 -11.88
C LEU A 9 18.20 -0.86 -11.63
N LEU A 10 17.47 -1.43 -10.67
CA LEU A 10 16.10 -1.09 -10.37
C LEU A 10 15.97 -0.54 -8.96
N ASN A 11 15.33 0.63 -8.79
CA ASN A 11 15.05 1.20 -7.48
C ASN A 11 13.70 0.69 -6.97
N GLY A 12 13.68 0.13 -5.76
CA GLY A 12 12.45 -0.49 -5.27
C GLY A 12 12.48 -0.87 -3.81
N ILE A 13 11.45 -1.62 -3.41
CA ILE A 13 11.25 -2.16 -2.07
C ILE A 13 10.82 -3.62 -2.12
N VAL A 14 11.30 -4.44 -1.19
CA VAL A 14 10.90 -5.85 -1.06
C VAL A 14 9.50 -5.91 -0.43
N LEU A 15 8.53 -6.40 -1.20
CA LEU A 15 7.14 -6.63 -0.76
C LEU A 15 6.94 -8.00 -0.11
N SER A 16 7.78 -8.98 -0.47
CA SER A 16 7.71 -10.34 0.07
C SER A 16 9.05 -11.03 -0.10
N SER A 17 9.44 -11.82 0.90
CA SER A 17 10.68 -12.60 0.92
C SER A 17 10.36 -14.02 1.42
N GLY A 18 10.22 -14.96 0.51
CA GLY A 18 9.92 -16.36 0.79
C GLY A 18 11.14 -17.26 0.64
N LEU A 19 11.13 -18.38 1.34
CA LEU A 19 12.16 -19.43 1.21
C LEU A 19 11.98 -20.15 -0.12
N GLN A 20 13.11 -20.45 -0.79
CA GLN A 20 13.14 -21.20 -2.03
C GLN A 20 14.29 -22.21 -1.97
N GLY A 21 13.95 -23.49 -1.90
CA GLY A 21 14.97 -24.51 -1.66
C GLY A 21 15.74 -24.32 -0.36
N GLU A 22 16.98 -24.83 -0.30
CA GLU A 22 17.76 -24.83 0.93
C GLU A 22 18.41 -23.47 1.22
N TYR A 23 18.98 -22.81 0.20
CA TYR A 23 19.79 -21.60 0.39
C TYR A 23 19.29 -20.37 -0.35
N ASP A 24 18.21 -20.46 -1.11
CA ASP A 24 17.71 -19.40 -1.96
C ASP A 24 16.51 -18.67 -1.32
N ARG A 25 16.21 -17.49 -1.84
CA ARG A 25 14.97 -16.76 -1.58
C ARG A 25 14.30 -16.37 -2.87
N ARG A 26 12.96 -16.42 -2.84
CA ARG A 26 12.11 -15.78 -3.84
C ARG A 26 11.64 -14.46 -3.29
N LEU A 27 11.95 -13.38 -4.01
CA LEU A 27 11.56 -12.01 -3.65
C LEU A 27 10.48 -11.53 -4.60
N VAL A 28 9.51 -10.78 -4.04
CA VAL A 28 8.63 -9.91 -4.82
C VAL A 28 9.08 -8.48 -4.50
N ILE A 29 9.44 -7.72 -5.52
CA ILE A 29 9.98 -6.36 -5.39
C ILE A 29 9.08 -5.43 -6.20
N LEU A 30 8.62 -4.35 -5.57
CA LEU A 30 8.04 -3.24 -6.30
C LEU A 30 9.16 -2.31 -6.72
N THR A 31 9.31 -2.12 -8.01
CA THR A 31 10.36 -1.26 -8.58
C THR A 31 9.74 -0.05 -9.28
N ARG A 32 10.49 1.03 -9.32
CA ARG A 32 10.08 2.27 -9.98
C ARG A 32 10.00 2.11 -11.49
N GLU A 33 10.95 1.36 -12.05
CA GLU A 33 11.21 1.25 -13.48
C GLU A 33 10.36 0.17 -14.16
N GLN A 34 10.16 -0.98 -13.47
CA GLN A 34 9.56 -2.19 -14.05
C GLN A 34 8.29 -2.66 -13.32
N GLY A 35 7.74 -1.83 -12.40
CA GLY A 35 6.60 -2.26 -11.61
C GLY A 35 6.94 -3.39 -10.64
N LYS A 36 6.00 -4.30 -10.40
CA LYS A 36 6.19 -5.44 -9.51
C LYS A 36 6.88 -6.58 -10.24
N ILE A 37 8.09 -6.93 -9.81
CA ILE A 37 8.87 -8.03 -10.34
C ILE A 37 9.04 -9.19 -9.36
N THR A 38 9.31 -10.38 -9.88
CA THR A 38 9.79 -11.52 -9.09
C THR A 38 11.29 -11.72 -9.36
N ALA A 39 12.08 -11.85 -8.29
CA ALA A 39 13.51 -12.10 -8.38
C ALA A 39 13.94 -13.27 -7.48
N PHE A 40 14.86 -14.09 -7.96
CA PHE A 40 15.47 -15.17 -7.18
C PHE A 40 16.86 -14.75 -6.69
N ALA A 41 17.05 -14.80 -5.39
CA ALA A 41 18.31 -14.54 -4.70
C ALA A 41 18.99 -15.88 -4.38
N LYS A 42 19.90 -16.33 -5.25
CA LYS A 42 20.58 -17.62 -5.14
C LYS A 42 21.64 -17.61 -4.04
N GLY A 43 21.68 -18.66 -3.23
CA GLY A 43 22.66 -18.85 -2.16
C GLY A 43 22.62 -17.81 -1.05
N VAL A 44 21.59 -16.96 -1.02
CA VAL A 44 21.50 -15.81 -0.09
C VAL A 44 21.45 -16.22 1.37
N ARG A 45 21.01 -17.44 1.67
CA ARG A 45 20.91 -17.98 3.04
C ARG A 45 22.17 -18.73 3.50
N ARG A 46 23.21 -18.81 2.67
CA ARG A 46 24.51 -19.37 3.10
C ARG A 46 25.12 -18.46 4.18
N PRO A 47 25.78 -19.01 5.20
CA PRO A 47 26.34 -18.22 6.30
C PRO A 47 27.28 -17.09 5.87
N SER A 48 27.97 -17.25 4.73
CA SER A 48 28.89 -16.25 4.18
C SER A 48 28.23 -15.18 3.32
N SER A 49 26.90 -15.23 3.11
CA SER A 49 26.22 -14.30 2.22
C SER A 49 26.04 -12.93 2.85
N GLN A 50 26.53 -11.89 2.16
CA GLN A 50 26.31 -10.49 2.54
C GLN A 50 24.92 -9.97 2.16
N LEU A 51 24.10 -10.76 1.44
CA LEU A 51 22.77 -10.37 0.96
C LEU A 51 21.64 -10.82 1.89
N ILE A 52 21.92 -11.58 2.95
CA ILE A 52 20.88 -12.15 3.82
C ILE A 52 19.99 -11.08 4.47
N SER A 53 20.58 -9.99 4.97
CA SER A 53 19.87 -8.85 5.56
C SER A 53 19.22 -7.97 4.50
N LYS A 54 19.82 -7.87 3.32
CA LYS A 54 19.39 -7.01 2.22
C LYS A 54 18.21 -7.57 1.41
N THR A 55 17.80 -8.81 1.71
CA THR A 55 16.69 -9.52 1.04
C THR A 55 15.51 -9.77 1.96
N GLN A 56 15.42 -9.03 3.07
CA GLN A 56 14.30 -9.09 3.99
C GLN A 56 13.12 -8.24 3.52
N LEU A 57 11.94 -8.50 4.09
CA LEU A 57 10.77 -7.66 3.90
C LEU A 57 11.08 -6.21 4.28
N PHE A 58 10.51 -5.25 3.58
CA PHE A 58 10.67 -3.80 3.72
C PHE A 58 12.00 -3.22 3.24
N VAL A 59 13.01 -4.02 2.93
CA VAL A 59 14.29 -3.47 2.45
C VAL A 59 14.07 -2.66 1.18
N MET A 60 14.50 -1.40 1.22
CA MET A 60 14.41 -0.46 0.12
C MET A 60 15.81 -0.04 -0.34
N GLY A 61 16.01 0.03 -1.66
CA GLY A 61 17.28 0.40 -2.25
C GLY A 61 17.35 0.19 -3.75
N ALA A 62 18.56 0.07 -4.27
CA ALA A 62 18.83 -0.25 -5.65
C ALA A 62 19.19 -1.74 -5.80
N PHE A 63 18.45 -2.43 -6.63
CA PHE A 63 18.58 -3.87 -6.91
C PHE A 63 19.23 -4.07 -8.26
N THR A 64 20.40 -4.72 -8.29
CA THR A 64 21.02 -5.16 -9.52
C THR A 64 20.49 -6.55 -9.87
N VAL A 65 19.82 -6.68 -11.01
CA VAL A 65 19.15 -7.92 -11.42
C VAL A 65 19.50 -8.29 -12.87
N TYR A 66 19.51 -9.59 -13.16
CA TYR A 66 19.53 -10.09 -14.54
C TYR A 66 18.13 -10.50 -14.95
N PRO A 67 17.63 -10.04 -16.12
CA PRO A 67 16.37 -10.51 -16.67
C PRO A 67 16.48 -11.98 -17.05
N GLY A 68 15.50 -12.78 -16.64
CA GLY A 68 15.34 -14.16 -17.04
C GLY A 68 14.04 -14.34 -17.82
N ARG A 69 13.74 -15.57 -18.24
CA ARG A 69 12.55 -15.86 -19.08
C ARG A 69 11.22 -15.53 -18.36
N ASN A 70 11.11 -15.85 -17.07
CA ASN A 70 9.88 -15.69 -16.28
C ASN A 70 10.11 -14.94 -14.96
N ALA A 71 11.34 -14.63 -14.62
CA ALA A 71 11.71 -13.92 -13.38
C ALA A 71 13.16 -13.44 -13.49
N TYR A 72 13.49 -12.50 -12.64
CA TYR A 72 14.84 -11.94 -12.54
C TYR A 72 15.74 -12.79 -11.62
N THR A 73 17.06 -12.70 -11.82
CA THR A 73 18.04 -13.20 -10.86
C THR A 73 18.66 -12.01 -10.14
N LEU A 74 18.57 -11.98 -8.82
CA LEU A 74 19.19 -10.95 -8.01
C LEU A 74 20.69 -11.15 -7.94
N ILE A 75 21.46 -10.11 -8.24
CA ILE A 75 22.92 -10.09 -8.19
C ILE A 75 23.41 -9.33 -6.96
N ASN A 76 22.89 -8.13 -6.72
CA ASN A 76 23.30 -7.27 -5.60
C ASN A 76 22.15 -6.37 -5.15
N VAL A 77 22.27 -5.87 -3.92
CA VAL A 77 21.38 -4.86 -3.35
C VAL A 77 22.24 -3.79 -2.67
N ASP A 78 22.08 -2.54 -3.12
CA ASP A 78 22.52 -1.36 -2.40
C ASP A 78 21.34 -0.86 -1.56
N ALA A 79 21.24 -1.39 -0.33
CA ALA A 79 20.14 -1.10 0.58
C ALA A 79 20.33 0.29 1.21
N LYS A 80 19.30 1.12 1.16
CA LYS A 80 19.26 2.48 1.71
C LYS A 80 18.41 2.60 2.96
N GLU A 81 17.33 1.81 3.04
CA GLU A 81 16.44 1.77 4.20
C GLU A 81 16.00 0.33 4.47
N TYR A 82 15.95 -0.06 5.73
CA TYR A 82 15.60 -1.42 6.16
C TYR A 82 14.29 -1.48 6.92
N PHE A 83 13.82 -0.35 7.46
CA PHE A 83 12.66 -0.27 8.35
C PHE A 83 12.74 -1.26 9.53
N HIS A 84 13.93 -1.44 10.10
CA HIS A 84 14.17 -2.37 11.21
C HIS A 84 13.25 -2.11 12.40
N GLU A 85 12.90 -0.85 12.65
CA GLU A 85 12.03 -0.44 13.75
C GLU A 85 10.65 -1.11 13.69
N LEU A 86 10.17 -1.45 12.49
CA LEU A 86 8.90 -2.15 12.34
C LEU A 86 8.99 -3.60 12.82
N THR A 87 10.17 -4.23 12.76
CA THR A 87 10.36 -5.63 13.15
C THR A 87 10.39 -5.86 14.66
N PHE A 88 10.57 -4.80 15.46
CA PHE A 88 10.57 -4.86 16.93
C PHE A 88 9.19 -4.66 17.55
N ASP A 89 8.19 -4.31 16.76
CA ASP A 89 6.80 -4.08 17.19
C ASP A 89 5.86 -4.92 16.32
N MET A 90 5.23 -5.92 16.92
CA MET A 90 4.36 -6.86 16.22
C MET A 90 3.21 -6.14 15.48
N ASN A 91 2.60 -5.13 16.10
CA ASN A 91 1.54 -4.36 15.46
C ASN A 91 2.06 -3.65 14.20
N LYS A 92 3.16 -2.89 14.33
CA LYS A 92 3.77 -2.17 13.20
C LYS A 92 4.18 -3.13 12.08
N TYR A 93 4.74 -4.29 12.45
CA TYR A 93 5.13 -5.33 11.50
C TYR A 93 3.92 -5.87 10.72
N CYS A 94 2.83 -6.20 11.42
CA CYS A 94 1.60 -6.71 10.78
C CYS A 94 0.97 -5.68 9.85
N TYR A 95 0.88 -4.40 10.28
CA TYR A 95 0.36 -3.34 9.41
C TYR A 95 1.28 -3.07 8.21
N GLY A 96 2.60 -3.05 8.39
CA GLY A 96 3.55 -2.92 7.29
C GLY A 96 3.46 -4.08 6.29
N SER A 97 3.34 -5.32 6.80
CA SER A 97 3.12 -6.52 5.98
C SER A 97 1.81 -6.42 5.19
N TYR A 98 0.74 -5.96 5.82
CA TYR A 98 -0.54 -5.70 5.17
C TYR A 98 -0.41 -4.69 4.03
N PHE A 99 0.34 -3.60 4.24
CA PHE A 99 0.58 -2.60 3.19
C PHE A 99 1.33 -3.22 1.99
N CYS A 100 2.31 -4.08 2.25
CA CYS A 100 3.02 -4.80 1.20
C CYS A 100 2.11 -5.80 0.45
N GLU A 101 1.22 -6.50 1.16
CA GLU A 101 0.25 -7.41 0.53
C GLU A 101 -0.74 -6.65 -0.37
N MET A 102 -1.30 -5.54 0.11
CA MET A 102 -2.16 -4.67 -0.71
C MET A 102 -1.41 -4.14 -1.92
N MET A 103 -0.19 -3.63 -1.72
CA MET A 103 0.65 -3.12 -2.80
C MET A 103 0.89 -4.20 -3.86
N SER A 104 1.17 -5.43 -3.43
CA SER A 104 1.33 -6.56 -4.35
C SER A 104 0.05 -6.93 -5.10
N TYR A 105 -1.13 -6.69 -4.51
CA TYR A 105 -2.42 -6.92 -5.15
C TYR A 105 -2.70 -5.90 -6.26
N PHE A 106 -2.44 -4.62 -6.00
CA PHE A 106 -2.77 -3.51 -6.91
C PHE A 106 -1.72 -3.26 -8.00
N THR A 107 -0.53 -3.86 -7.93
CA THR A 107 0.57 -3.62 -8.89
C THR A 107 0.91 -4.83 -9.73
N ARG A 108 1.39 -4.60 -10.95
CA ARG A 108 1.81 -5.63 -11.90
C ARG A 108 3.17 -5.29 -12.51
N GLU A 109 3.76 -6.24 -13.21
CA GLU A 109 4.95 -6.00 -14.00
C GLU A 109 4.63 -5.04 -15.16
N GLY A 110 5.54 -4.10 -15.42
CA GLY A 110 5.36 -3.05 -16.44
C GLY A 110 4.55 -1.83 -16.00
N ASP A 111 3.92 -1.85 -14.80
CA ASP A 111 3.17 -0.69 -14.30
C ASP A 111 4.10 0.49 -14.01
N ARG A 112 3.57 1.72 -14.17
CA ARG A 112 4.20 2.93 -13.64
C ARG A 112 4.00 2.98 -12.13
N SER A 113 5.03 2.63 -11.38
CA SER A 113 4.90 2.36 -9.94
C SER A 113 5.45 3.45 -9.03
N ALA A 114 5.82 4.63 -9.56
CA ALA A 114 6.41 5.70 -8.74
C ALA A 114 5.48 6.16 -7.60
N ASP A 115 4.19 6.39 -7.89
CA ASP A 115 3.24 6.84 -6.87
C ASP A 115 2.92 5.75 -5.84
N TYR A 116 2.81 4.50 -6.29
CA TYR A 116 2.66 3.35 -5.41
C TYR A 116 3.86 3.18 -4.47
N LEU A 117 5.08 3.28 -5.01
CA LEU A 117 6.32 3.17 -4.24
C LEU A 117 6.42 4.31 -3.22
N ASN A 118 6.10 5.54 -3.63
CA ASN A 118 6.10 6.71 -2.76
C ASN A 118 5.03 6.58 -1.64
N LEU A 119 3.82 6.11 -1.97
CA LEU A 119 2.77 5.87 -0.97
C LEU A 119 3.24 4.84 0.06
N LEU A 120 3.79 3.70 -0.38
CA LEU A 120 4.29 2.67 0.52
C LEU A 120 5.40 3.23 1.43
N PHE A 121 6.35 3.97 0.86
CA PHE A 121 7.44 4.59 1.61
C PHE A 121 6.95 5.56 2.71
N VAL A 122 6.05 6.50 2.38
CA VAL A 122 5.55 7.45 3.37
C VAL A 122 4.71 6.78 4.45
N SER A 123 3.98 5.71 4.10
CA SER A 123 3.16 4.94 5.04
C SER A 123 4.00 4.09 6.01
N LEU A 124 5.05 3.42 5.52
CA LEU A 124 6.00 2.71 6.38
C LEU A 124 6.75 3.68 7.31
N ASN A 125 7.11 4.88 6.82
CA ASN A 125 7.69 5.92 7.66
C ASN A 125 6.72 6.43 8.73
N ALA A 126 5.43 6.55 8.42
CA ALA A 126 4.41 6.92 9.41
C ALA A 126 4.31 5.85 10.53
N LEU A 127 4.29 4.56 10.15
CA LEU A 127 4.37 3.45 11.12
C LEU A 127 5.65 3.49 11.97
N LYS A 128 6.81 3.70 11.32
CA LYS A 128 8.13 3.79 11.97
C LYS A 128 8.12 4.89 13.02
N LYS A 129 7.69 6.10 12.68
CA LYS A 129 7.61 7.24 13.59
C LYS A 129 6.68 7.00 14.79
N GLY A 130 5.58 6.28 14.62
CA GLY A 130 4.65 5.95 15.69
C GLY A 130 3.94 7.15 16.33
N LEU A 131 3.79 8.26 15.60
CA LEU A 131 3.14 9.48 16.06
C LEU A 131 1.62 9.47 15.89
N LEU A 132 1.11 8.58 15.05
CA LEU A 132 -0.31 8.43 14.74
C LEU A 132 -0.80 7.04 15.13
N PRO A 133 -2.10 6.90 15.47
CA PRO A 133 -2.72 5.59 15.63
C PRO A 133 -2.52 4.74 14.37
N VAL A 134 -2.07 3.49 14.53
CA VAL A 134 -1.84 2.57 13.39
C VAL A 134 -3.10 2.35 12.56
N LYS A 135 -4.28 2.38 13.19
CA LYS A 135 -5.59 2.29 12.53
C LYS A 135 -5.85 3.49 11.61
N LEU A 136 -5.42 4.69 11.99
CA LEU A 136 -5.52 5.89 11.14
C LEU A 136 -4.59 5.76 9.93
N ILE A 137 -3.34 5.34 10.14
CA ILE A 137 -2.38 5.13 9.05
C ILE A 137 -2.95 4.11 8.06
N ARG A 138 -3.57 3.04 8.54
CA ARG A 138 -4.23 2.03 7.71
C ARG A 138 -5.35 2.64 6.86
N CYS A 139 -6.30 3.35 7.46
CA CYS A 139 -7.42 3.96 6.72
C CYS A 139 -6.94 4.90 5.61
N VAL A 140 -5.95 5.74 5.93
CA VAL A 140 -5.36 6.68 4.98
C VAL A 140 -4.68 5.93 3.82
N TYR A 141 -3.91 4.88 4.13
CA TYR A 141 -3.26 4.05 3.12
C TYR A 141 -4.27 3.36 2.19
N GLU A 142 -5.30 2.75 2.77
CA GLU A 142 -6.37 2.04 2.05
C GLU A 142 -7.11 2.97 1.07
N LEU A 143 -7.49 4.15 1.51
CA LEU A 143 -8.17 5.14 0.66
C LEU A 143 -7.23 5.69 -0.42
N LYS A 144 -5.96 5.95 -0.08
CA LYS A 144 -5.01 6.55 -1.03
C LYS A 144 -4.52 5.57 -2.09
N ILE A 145 -4.37 4.28 -1.76
CA ILE A 145 -4.02 3.29 -2.79
C ILE A 145 -5.12 3.11 -3.82
N MET A 146 -6.40 3.22 -3.40
CA MET A 146 -7.55 3.21 -4.31
C MET A 146 -7.56 4.43 -5.23
N ASP A 147 -7.18 5.60 -4.71
CA ASP A 147 -7.04 6.83 -5.49
C ASP A 147 -5.97 6.67 -6.59
N ILE A 148 -4.78 6.17 -6.23
CA ILE A 148 -3.68 5.89 -7.17
C ILE A 148 -4.10 4.81 -8.20
N PHE A 149 -4.88 3.83 -7.79
CA PHE A 149 -5.42 2.78 -8.68
C PHE A 149 -6.47 3.30 -9.66
N GLY A 150 -6.94 4.55 -9.48
CA GLY A 150 -7.96 5.18 -10.33
C GLY A 150 -9.41 4.89 -9.92
N GLN A 151 -9.60 4.30 -8.75
CA GLN A 151 -10.90 4.04 -8.13
C GLN A 151 -11.05 4.82 -6.82
N GLY A 152 -10.56 6.07 -6.80
CA GLY A 152 -10.61 6.91 -5.61
C GLY A 152 -12.03 7.27 -5.18
N LEU A 153 -12.25 7.29 -3.86
CA LEU A 153 -13.51 7.73 -3.27
C LEU A 153 -13.80 9.19 -3.64
N GLN A 154 -14.97 9.47 -4.20
CA GLN A 154 -15.38 10.83 -4.57
C GLN A 154 -15.87 11.61 -3.35
N SER A 155 -15.06 12.56 -2.88
CA SER A 155 -15.37 13.39 -1.70
C SER A 155 -15.58 14.87 -2.01
N PHE A 156 -15.29 15.32 -3.23
CA PHE A 156 -15.48 16.71 -3.68
C PHE A 156 -16.70 16.89 -4.58
N HIS A 157 -17.07 15.86 -5.34
CA HIS A 157 -18.19 15.90 -6.27
C HIS A 157 -19.04 14.64 -6.12
N CYS A 158 -20.33 14.80 -6.33
CA CYS A 158 -21.26 13.68 -6.34
C CYS A 158 -20.93 12.71 -7.48
N PRO A 159 -20.65 11.42 -7.21
CA PRO A 159 -20.25 10.45 -8.23
C PRO A 159 -21.34 10.19 -9.29
N ILE A 160 -22.62 10.56 -9.01
CA ILE A 160 -23.73 10.32 -9.92
C ILE A 160 -23.94 11.50 -10.89
N CYS A 161 -23.84 12.76 -10.41
CA CYS A 161 -24.19 13.92 -11.23
C CYS A 161 -23.12 15.03 -11.27
N GLY A 162 -21.98 14.86 -10.59
CA GLY A 162 -20.89 15.84 -10.58
C GLY A 162 -21.11 17.08 -9.72
N SER A 163 -22.25 17.19 -8.99
CA SER A 163 -22.53 18.35 -8.14
C SER A 163 -21.52 18.44 -6.97
N ASP A 164 -21.10 19.66 -6.65
CA ASP A 164 -20.25 19.99 -5.50
C ASP A 164 -21.03 20.17 -4.18
N ARG A 165 -22.39 20.24 -4.26
CA ARG A 165 -23.26 20.38 -3.09
C ARG A 165 -23.53 19.03 -2.44
N LEU A 166 -22.53 18.51 -1.76
CA LEU A 166 -22.59 17.20 -1.12
C LEU A 166 -23.35 17.24 0.21
N THR A 167 -24.04 16.13 0.49
CA THR A 167 -24.65 15.84 1.78
C THR A 167 -23.64 15.12 2.69
N ARG A 168 -24.14 14.49 3.76
CA ARG A 168 -23.38 13.58 4.62
C ARG A 168 -23.75 12.11 4.37
N ILE A 169 -24.21 11.80 3.17
CA ILE A 169 -24.55 10.44 2.76
C ILE A 169 -23.42 9.88 1.90
N PHE A 170 -22.70 8.93 2.43
CA PHE A 170 -21.73 8.13 1.71
C PHE A 170 -22.40 6.86 1.18
N ASP A 171 -22.17 6.56 -0.09
CA ASP A 171 -22.58 5.30 -0.72
C ASP A 171 -21.37 4.61 -1.35
N PRO A 172 -20.86 3.52 -0.74
CA PRO A 172 -19.72 2.80 -1.28
C PRO A 172 -19.95 2.25 -2.67
N LEU A 173 -21.20 1.85 -3.00
CA LEU A 173 -21.56 1.29 -4.30
C LEU A 173 -21.62 2.34 -5.41
N SER A 174 -21.90 3.60 -5.06
CA SER A 174 -21.78 4.73 -5.98
C SER A 174 -20.36 5.32 -6.00
N GLY A 175 -19.49 4.92 -5.10
CA GLY A 175 -18.09 5.32 -5.04
C GLY A 175 -17.83 6.67 -4.37
N GLY A 176 -18.73 7.19 -3.51
CA GLY A 176 -18.47 8.48 -2.85
C GLY A 176 -19.66 9.10 -2.12
N ILE A 177 -19.54 10.41 -1.87
CA ILE A 177 -20.52 11.20 -1.12
C ILE A 177 -21.57 11.78 -2.07
N LEU A 178 -22.84 11.56 -1.77
CA LEU A 178 -23.96 11.97 -2.65
C LEU A 178 -24.43 13.40 -2.34
N CYS A 179 -24.94 14.08 -3.35
CA CYS A 179 -25.65 15.35 -3.21
C CYS A 179 -27.14 15.11 -2.84
N GLU A 180 -27.83 16.18 -2.46
CA GLU A 180 -29.25 16.14 -2.05
C GLU A 180 -30.14 15.50 -3.15
N ASN A 181 -29.92 15.85 -4.41
CA ASN A 181 -30.72 15.34 -5.54
C ASN A 181 -30.49 13.85 -5.84
N CYS A 182 -29.34 13.29 -5.41
CA CYS A 182 -28.95 11.91 -5.68
C CYS A 182 -29.03 10.99 -4.47
N ARG A 183 -29.25 11.51 -3.25
CA ARG A 183 -29.27 10.69 -2.03
C ARG A 183 -30.31 9.57 -2.06
N SER A 184 -31.45 9.80 -2.71
CA SER A 184 -32.50 8.77 -2.85
C SER A 184 -32.11 7.62 -3.79
N LYS A 185 -31.01 7.76 -4.55
CA LYS A 185 -30.46 6.74 -5.43
C LYS A 185 -29.41 5.88 -4.76
N ALA A 186 -29.05 6.19 -3.49
CA ALA A 186 -28.07 5.41 -2.74
C ALA A 186 -28.52 3.95 -2.63
N LYS A 187 -27.62 3.04 -2.95
CA LYS A 187 -27.82 1.58 -2.80
C LYS A 187 -27.49 1.12 -1.39
N LYS A 188 -26.47 1.75 -0.77
CA LYS A 188 -26.06 1.53 0.63
C LYS A 188 -25.80 2.88 1.29
N SER A 189 -26.84 3.48 1.87
CA SER A 189 -26.74 4.79 2.48
C SER A 189 -26.08 4.71 3.85
N ILE A 190 -24.94 5.35 4.00
CA ILE A 190 -24.18 5.48 5.25
C ILE A 190 -24.11 6.94 5.61
N HIS A 191 -24.60 7.29 6.80
CA HIS A 191 -24.50 8.66 7.30
C HIS A 191 -23.13 8.87 7.94
N ILE A 192 -22.41 9.93 7.54
CA ILE A 192 -21.11 10.31 8.06
C ILE A 192 -21.14 11.69 8.71
N SER A 193 -20.21 11.95 9.64
CA SER A 193 -20.05 13.27 10.24
C SER A 193 -19.43 14.26 9.25
N GLU A 194 -19.57 15.55 9.56
CA GLU A 194 -18.91 16.62 8.81
C GLU A 194 -17.38 16.51 8.90
N ASP A 195 -16.88 16.13 10.09
CA ASP A 195 -15.45 15.94 10.33
C ASP A 195 -14.91 14.78 9.50
N ALA A 196 -15.60 13.64 9.42
CA ALA A 196 -15.20 12.53 8.56
C ALA A 196 -15.21 12.95 7.08
N ARG A 197 -16.22 13.70 6.63
CA ARG A 197 -16.27 14.26 5.27
C ARG A 197 -15.05 15.14 4.98
N TYR A 198 -14.71 16.04 5.90
CA TYR A 198 -13.54 16.91 5.77
C TYR A 198 -12.24 16.11 5.67
N VAL A 199 -12.08 15.07 6.51
CA VAL A 199 -10.89 14.21 6.48
C VAL A 199 -10.79 13.44 5.15
N LEU A 200 -11.91 12.94 4.61
CA LEU A 200 -11.91 12.28 3.30
C LEU A 200 -11.45 13.25 2.19
N GLN A 201 -11.89 14.50 2.22
CA GLN A 201 -11.43 15.54 1.29
C GLN A 201 -9.94 15.83 1.47
N TYR A 202 -9.45 15.91 2.72
CA TYR A 202 -8.03 16.08 2.99
C TYR A 202 -7.20 14.93 2.40
N ILE A 203 -7.58 13.67 2.67
CA ILE A 203 -6.86 12.48 2.16
C ILE A 203 -6.79 12.50 0.63
N ASN A 204 -7.90 12.80 -0.04
CA ASN A 204 -7.95 12.84 -1.50
C ASN A 204 -7.11 13.97 -2.09
N GLY A 205 -7.15 15.16 -1.49
CA GLY A 205 -6.43 16.33 -1.98
C GLY A 205 -4.96 16.42 -1.56
N ALA A 206 -4.55 15.69 -0.52
CA ALA A 206 -3.21 15.79 0.02
C ALA A 206 -2.14 15.21 -0.91
N MET A 207 -1.05 15.95 -1.08
CA MET A 207 0.19 15.39 -1.62
C MET A 207 0.76 14.34 -0.65
N LEU A 208 1.43 13.31 -1.16
CA LEU A 208 1.95 12.19 -0.36
C LEU A 208 2.85 12.65 0.80
N GLY A 209 3.65 13.70 0.62
CA GLY A 209 4.51 14.25 1.68
C GLY A 209 3.76 14.81 2.89
N ASN A 210 2.49 15.21 2.72
CA ASN A 210 1.64 15.77 3.76
C ASN A 210 0.54 14.80 4.23
N LEU A 211 0.50 13.60 3.67
CA LEU A 211 -0.62 12.66 3.82
C LEU A 211 -0.91 12.30 5.29
N TYR A 212 0.10 12.29 6.15
CA TYR A 212 0.03 11.91 7.56
C TYR A 212 0.22 13.09 8.54
N ASN A 213 -0.06 14.32 8.11
CA ASN A 213 0.13 15.54 8.91
C ASN A 213 -1.16 16.00 9.60
N PHE A 214 -1.99 15.10 10.07
CA PHE A 214 -3.22 15.40 10.81
C PHE A 214 -3.54 14.33 11.85
N THR A 215 -4.42 14.67 12.76
CA THR A 215 -4.99 13.77 13.77
C THR A 215 -6.51 13.88 13.77
N VAL A 216 -7.19 12.87 14.29
CA VAL A 216 -8.64 12.83 14.40
C VAL A 216 -9.04 12.35 15.80
N SER A 217 -10.29 12.62 16.19
CA SER A 217 -10.89 12.01 17.39
C SER A 217 -11.16 10.52 17.17
N ASP A 218 -11.31 9.77 18.26
CA ASP A 218 -11.61 8.33 18.18
C ASP A 218 -12.91 8.07 17.41
N SER A 219 -13.96 8.90 17.60
CA SER A 219 -15.22 8.78 16.89
C SER A 219 -15.07 8.95 15.37
N VAL A 220 -14.26 9.92 14.92
CA VAL A 220 -13.97 10.12 13.49
C VAL A 220 -13.12 8.97 12.96
N LEU A 221 -12.18 8.45 13.74
CA LEU A 221 -11.37 7.28 13.34
C LEU A 221 -12.26 6.05 13.11
N GLU A 222 -13.22 5.79 13.98
CA GLU A 222 -14.19 4.70 13.81
C GLU A 222 -15.02 4.85 12.53
N GLU A 223 -15.50 6.06 12.24
CA GLU A 223 -16.18 6.35 10.98
C GLU A 223 -15.30 6.08 9.76
N LEU A 224 -14.04 6.55 9.78
CA LEU A 224 -13.09 6.34 8.68
C LEU A 224 -12.79 4.85 8.47
N MET A 225 -12.62 4.08 9.55
CA MET A 225 -12.41 2.64 9.47
C MET A 225 -13.61 1.94 8.83
N MET A 226 -14.83 2.31 9.20
CA MET A 226 -16.05 1.80 8.60
C MET A 226 -16.14 2.18 7.12
N ILE A 227 -15.89 3.45 6.76
CA ILE A 227 -15.91 3.92 5.39
C ILE A 227 -14.90 3.17 4.52
N ALA A 228 -13.64 3.07 4.98
CA ALA A 228 -12.58 2.37 4.26
C ALA A 228 -12.93 0.89 4.04
N LYS A 229 -13.42 0.20 5.08
CA LYS A 229 -13.87 -1.20 5.00
C LYS A 229 -14.97 -1.38 3.96
N GLU A 230 -16.02 -0.57 4.03
CA GLU A 230 -17.18 -0.67 3.13
C GLU A 230 -16.82 -0.30 1.68
N PHE A 231 -15.94 0.68 1.52
CA PHE A 231 -15.45 1.09 0.20
C PHE A 231 -14.57 0.03 -0.44
N LEU A 232 -13.59 -0.49 0.29
CA LEU A 232 -12.71 -1.56 -0.21
C LEU A 232 -13.47 -2.82 -0.56
N ALA A 233 -14.51 -3.19 0.20
CA ALA A 233 -15.30 -4.39 -0.06
C ALA A 233 -16.00 -4.38 -1.45
N VAL A 234 -16.13 -3.21 -2.10
CA VAL A 234 -16.67 -3.10 -3.47
C VAL A 234 -15.66 -3.53 -4.53
N TYR A 235 -14.36 -3.33 -4.28
CA TYR A 235 -13.30 -3.47 -5.28
C TYR A 235 -12.33 -4.60 -5.00
N VAL A 236 -12.24 -5.05 -3.75
CA VAL A 236 -11.28 -6.06 -3.29
C VAL A 236 -12.03 -7.30 -2.87
N ASP A 237 -11.91 -8.34 -3.65
CA ASP A 237 -12.54 -9.66 -3.44
C ASP A 237 -11.64 -10.65 -2.66
N ARG A 238 -10.45 -10.19 -2.24
CA ARG A 238 -9.43 -10.99 -1.56
C ARG A 238 -9.33 -10.65 -0.08
N LYS A 239 -9.20 -11.67 0.76
CA LYS A 239 -8.70 -11.52 2.13
C LYS A 239 -7.17 -11.49 2.13
N PHE A 240 -6.59 -10.57 2.90
CA PHE A 240 -5.16 -10.48 3.13
C PHE A 240 -4.79 -11.22 4.41
N ASN A 241 -3.75 -12.04 4.36
CA ASN A 241 -3.34 -12.86 5.51
C ASN A 241 -2.99 -12.01 6.74
N SER A 242 -2.35 -10.86 6.51
CA SER A 242 -1.97 -9.94 7.59
C SER A 242 -3.18 -9.32 8.32
N VAL A 243 -4.34 -9.18 7.66
CA VAL A 243 -5.57 -8.64 8.28
C VAL A 243 -6.10 -9.60 9.34
N GLU A 244 -6.09 -10.90 9.10
CA GLU A 244 -6.53 -11.89 10.08
C GLU A 244 -5.70 -11.83 11.37
N ILE A 245 -4.40 -11.61 11.23
CA ILE A 245 -3.49 -11.42 12.37
C ILE A 245 -3.80 -10.10 13.09
N ILE A 246 -3.98 -8.99 12.36
CA ILE A 246 -4.32 -7.68 12.93
C ILE A 246 -5.63 -7.76 13.72
N GLU A 247 -6.66 -8.41 13.18
CA GLU A 247 -7.96 -8.59 13.84
C GLU A 247 -7.85 -9.45 15.10
N SER A 248 -6.92 -10.40 15.16
CA SER A 248 -6.67 -11.21 16.35
C SER A 248 -5.91 -10.48 17.45
N LEU A 249 -5.23 -9.38 17.14
CA LEU A 249 -4.46 -8.54 18.08
C LEU A 249 -5.26 -7.34 18.61
N SER A 250 -6.43 -7.06 18.05
CA SER A 250 -7.32 -5.94 18.39
C SER A 250 -8.35 -6.33 19.42
#